data_656938b9726f584ac9691916c0770ea6
#
_entry.id   656938b9726f584ac9691916c0770ea6
#
_cell.length_a   1.000
_cell.length_b   1.000
_cell.length_c   1.000
_cell.angle_alpha   90.00
_cell.angle_beta   90.00
_cell.angle_gamma   90.00
#
_symmetry.space_group_name_H-M   'P 1'
#
loop_
_entity.id
_entity.type
_entity.pdbx_description
1 polymer ?
#
loop_
_entity_poly.entity_id
_entity_poly.type
_entity_poly.pdbx_seq_one_letter_code
_entity_poly.pdbx_strand_id
1 'polypeptide(L)'
;MRWSSVVRQCRFDCVRVDLFGLSNMLFMLLFPVLSCVAALVLTVTGAPGQVAVSVYGGVCGMAAVMSWMSALSVNVAEESGGHRAMNGMIPIARTSQVAGRFLFLLVTCAMWTVDVMACSVFFAFGDMMDSGWAGAMIPSAVISAFSLIVGSILMAFSYRFTFRAMMRIFVVVIVGLYALVALLSRLPFDWQGLLQGVADFMSVWWRAALIAVVLCVGVYCISAALAIRFY
;
A
#
# COMPACT_ATOMS: atom_id res chain seq x y z
N MET A 1 -25.99 -5.68 -8.45
CA MET A 1 -25.25 -5.23 -7.24
C MET A 1 -25.88 -3.92 -6.77
N ARG A 2 -26.29 -3.81 -5.49
CA ARG A 2 -26.86 -2.56 -4.93
C ARG A 2 -25.73 -1.80 -4.25
N TRP A 3 -25.47 -0.55 -4.68
CA TRP A 3 -24.41 0.28 -4.12
C TRP A 3 -24.55 0.50 -2.60
N SER A 4 -25.77 0.65 -2.11
CA SER A 4 -26.06 0.76 -0.67
C SER A 4 -25.56 -0.43 0.15
N SER A 5 -25.61 -1.64 -0.43
CA SER A 5 -25.08 -2.84 0.24
C SER A 5 -23.56 -2.84 0.29
N VAL A 6 -22.87 -2.34 -0.73
CA VAL A 6 -21.40 -2.21 -0.79
C VAL A 6 -20.92 -1.22 0.27
N VAL A 7 -21.53 -0.04 0.33
CA VAL A 7 -21.18 0.99 1.32
C VAL A 7 -21.46 0.49 2.75
N ARG A 8 -22.58 -0.21 2.96
CA ARG A 8 -22.91 -0.81 4.27
C ARG A 8 -21.85 -1.82 4.69
N GLN A 9 -21.38 -2.69 3.78
CA GLN A 9 -20.32 -3.64 4.07
C GLN A 9 -19.01 -2.93 4.40
N CYS A 10 -18.61 -1.94 3.61
CA CYS A 10 -17.40 -1.16 3.88
C CYS A 10 -17.46 -0.48 5.26
N ARG A 11 -18.60 0.15 5.60
CA ARG A 11 -18.81 0.77 6.92
C ARG A 11 -18.74 -0.27 8.04
N PHE A 12 -19.30 -1.45 7.85
CA PHE A 12 -19.23 -2.54 8.81
C PHE A 12 -17.78 -2.97 9.06
N ASP A 13 -16.99 -3.12 7.99
CA ASP A 13 -15.57 -3.49 8.08
C ASP A 13 -14.75 -2.38 8.77
N CYS A 14 -15.03 -1.09 8.51
CA CYS A 14 -14.42 0.05 9.22
C CYS A 14 -14.67 -0.01 10.73
N VAL A 15 -15.92 -0.30 11.13
CA VAL A 15 -16.27 -0.41 12.56
C VAL A 15 -15.65 -1.65 13.20
N ARG A 16 -15.63 -2.76 12.47
CA ARG A 16 -15.10 -4.04 12.96
C ARG A 16 -13.61 -3.99 13.31
N VAL A 17 -12.83 -3.26 12.52
CA VAL A 17 -11.38 -3.07 12.76
C VAL A 17 -11.09 -1.82 13.57
N ASP A 18 -12.13 -1.12 13.99
CA ASP A 18 -12.02 0.16 14.70
C ASP A 18 -11.13 1.17 13.96
N LEU A 19 -11.30 1.24 12.61
CA LEU A 19 -10.42 2.02 11.73
C LEU A 19 -10.34 3.49 12.15
N PHE A 20 -11.45 4.06 12.61
CA PHE A 20 -11.55 5.44 13.09
C PHE A 20 -11.51 5.54 14.61
N GLY A 21 -11.14 4.46 15.29
CA GLY A 21 -10.97 4.46 16.74
C GLY A 21 -9.76 5.25 17.19
N LEU A 22 -9.82 5.74 18.43
CA LEU A 22 -8.79 6.61 18.98
C LEU A 22 -7.39 5.98 18.92
N SER A 23 -7.27 4.67 19.17
CA SER A 23 -5.99 3.96 19.14
C SER A 23 -5.38 3.94 17.74
N ASN A 24 -6.18 3.67 16.72
CA ASN A 24 -5.71 3.68 15.33
C ASN A 24 -5.37 5.09 14.85
N MET A 25 -6.17 6.10 15.23
CA MET A 25 -5.88 7.49 14.90
C MET A 25 -4.59 7.98 15.56
N LEU A 26 -4.36 7.65 16.84
CA LEU A 26 -3.12 7.97 17.53
C LEU A 26 -1.92 7.24 16.92
N PHE A 27 -2.11 5.98 16.51
CA PHE A 27 -1.07 5.23 15.82
C PHE A 27 -0.70 5.85 14.47
N MET A 28 -1.67 6.29 13.67
CA MET A 28 -1.41 7.01 12.43
C MET A 28 -0.68 8.33 12.69
N LEU A 29 -1.12 9.13 13.66
CA LEU A 29 -0.45 10.39 14.02
C LEU A 29 1.00 10.21 14.48
N LEU A 30 1.38 9.01 14.92
CA LEU A 30 2.75 8.71 15.30
C LEU A 30 3.74 8.91 14.13
N PHE A 31 3.36 8.57 12.91
CA PHE A 31 4.24 8.67 11.72
C PHE A 31 4.59 10.13 11.36
N PRO A 32 3.63 11.06 11.22
CA PRO A 32 3.95 12.48 11.02
C PRO A 32 4.75 13.07 12.18
N VAL A 33 4.45 12.70 13.43
CA VAL A 33 5.21 13.18 14.60
C VAL A 33 6.65 12.68 14.55
N LEU A 34 6.88 11.40 14.30
CA LEU A 34 8.23 10.84 14.14
C LEU A 34 8.97 11.47 12.95
N SER A 35 8.26 11.73 11.85
CA SER A 35 8.82 12.41 10.68
C SER A 35 9.24 13.85 11.00
N CYS A 36 8.42 14.57 11.76
CA CYS A 36 8.75 15.93 12.23
C CYS A 36 10.00 15.92 13.11
N VAL A 37 10.07 15.01 14.09
CA VAL A 37 11.23 14.84 14.98
C VAL A 37 12.48 14.46 14.19
N ALA A 38 12.35 13.50 13.27
CA ALA A 38 13.47 13.06 12.42
C ALA A 38 13.98 14.22 11.54
N ALA A 39 13.07 14.96 10.89
CA ALA A 39 13.40 16.11 10.09
C ALA A 39 14.14 17.18 10.93
N LEU A 40 13.64 17.49 12.12
CA LEU A 40 14.27 18.45 13.04
C LEU A 40 15.68 17.99 13.42
N VAL A 41 15.85 16.73 13.83
CA VAL A 41 17.16 16.18 14.22
C VAL A 41 18.13 16.23 13.05
N LEU A 42 17.73 15.84 11.86
CA LEU A 42 18.58 15.84 10.66
C LEU A 42 19.00 17.27 10.29
N THR A 43 18.09 18.25 10.41
CA THR A 43 18.41 19.69 10.18
C THR A 43 19.43 20.19 11.19
N VAL A 44 19.21 19.94 12.48
CA VAL A 44 20.09 20.42 13.55
C VAL A 44 21.48 19.75 13.48
N THR A 45 21.55 18.49 13.10
CA THR A 45 22.83 17.76 12.98
C THR A 45 23.56 18.02 11.67
N GLY A 46 22.93 18.70 10.70
CA GLY A 46 23.51 18.91 9.37
C GLY A 46 23.75 17.60 8.62
N ALA A 47 22.89 16.60 8.84
CA ALA A 47 23.04 15.27 8.25
C ALA A 47 23.02 15.33 6.71
N PRO A 48 23.80 14.47 6.01
CA PRO A 48 23.79 14.39 4.56
C PRO A 48 22.39 14.10 4.01
N GLY A 49 22.02 14.68 2.88
CA GLY A 49 20.71 14.47 2.24
C GLY A 49 20.38 13.00 1.97
N GLN A 50 21.38 12.14 1.72
CA GLN A 50 21.21 10.71 1.57
C GLN A 50 20.60 10.04 2.82
N VAL A 51 20.98 10.50 4.01
CA VAL A 51 20.42 9.98 5.27
C VAL A 51 18.95 10.40 5.39
N ALA A 52 18.63 11.65 5.04
CA ALA A 52 17.25 12.14 5.03
C ALA A 52 16.36 11.33 4.08
N VAL A 53 16.84 11.07 2.85
CA VAL A 53 16.13 10.24 1.85
C VAL A 53 15.92 8.81 2.37
N SER A 54 16.91 8.23 3.05
CA SER A 54 16.82 6.87 3.62
C SER A 54 15.80 6.80 4.76
N VAL A 55 15.79 7.79 5.66
CA VAL A 55 14.82 7.87 6.76
C VAL A 55 13.41 8.07 6.22
N TYR A 56 13.24 9.00 5.27
CA TYR A 56 11.95 9.23 4.61
C TYR A 56 11.45 7.96 3.90
N GLY A 57 12.32 7.29 3.13
CA GLY A 57 12.00 6.04 2.46
C GLY A 57 11.57 4.94 3.44
N GLY A 58 12.21 4.86 4.60
CA GLY A 58 11.83 3.95 5.69
C GLY A 58 10.43 4.23 6.23
N VAL A 59 10.12 5.50 6.53
CA VAL A 59 8.79 5.90 7.00
C VAL A 59 7.72 5.58 5.95
N CYS A 60 7.96 5.95 4.70
CA CYS A 60 7.05 5.67 3.60
C CYS A 60 6.84 4.16 3.39
N GLY A 61 7.91 3.37 3.48
CA GLY A 61 7.85 1.91 3.37
C GLY A 61 7.03 1.28 4.49
N MET A 62 7.18 1.74 5.73
CA MET A 62 6.35 1.28 6.85
C MET A 62 4.88 1.65 6.66
N ALA A 63 4.58 2.89 6.27
CA ALA A 63 3.21 3.33 5.98
C ALA A 63 2.57 2.50 4.85
N ALA A 64 3.33 2.16 3.82
CA ALA A 64 2.89 1.27 2.75
C ALA A 64 2.50 -0.11 3.29
N VAL A 65 3.33 -0.73 4.12
CA VAL A 65 3.02 -2.02 4.75
C VAL A 65 1.79 -1.92 5.64
N MET A 66 1.68 -0.88 6.45
CA MET A 66 0.55 -0.67 7.34
C MET A 66 -0.78 -0.48 6.57
N SER A 67 -0.77 0.15 5.40
CA SER A 67 -1.97 0.40 4.61
C SER A 67 -2.67 -0.90 4.18
N TRP A 68 -1.94 -1.87 3.62
CA TRP A 68 -2.52 -3.15 3.21
C TRP A 68 -2.67 -4.13 4.37
N MET A 69 -1.84 -4.05 5.42
CA MET A 69 -2.05 -4.83 6.65
C MET A 69 -3.34 -4.42 7.35
N SER A 70 -3.64 -3.12 7.44
CA SER A 70 -4.92 -2.62 7.97
C SER A 70 -6.11 -3.14 7.16
N ALA A 71 -6.00 -3.17 5.83
CA ALA A 71 -7.05 -3.71 4.98
C ALA A 71 -7.24 -5.23 5.18
N LEU A 72 -6.15 -5.99 5.38
CA LEU A 72 -6.21 -7.43 5.62
C LEU A 72 -6.65 -7.80 7.03
N SER A 73 -6.60 -6.88 7.99
CA SER A 73 -6.96 -7.14 9.39
C SER A 73 -8.40 -7.65 9.54
N VAL A 74 -9.31 -7.25 8.64
CA VAL A 74 -10.69 -7.78 8.59
C VAL A 74 -10.68 -9.29 8.36
N ASN A 75 -9.87 -9.77 7.41
CA ASN A 75 -9.79 -11.19 7.08
C ASN A 75 -9.14 -11.99 8.21
N VAL A 76 -8.13 -11.40 8.87
CA VAL A 76 -7.48 -11.98 10.06
C VAL A 76 -8.47 -12.10 11.21
N ALA A 77 -9.28 -11.08 11.47
CA ALA A 77 -10.30 -11.09 12.51
C ALA A 77 -11.39 -12.14 12.24
N GLU A 78 -11.75 -12.35 10.97
CA GLU A 78 -12.70 -13.41 10.60
C GLU A 78 -12.11 -14.80 10.75
N GLU A 79 -10.84 -14.98 10.42
CA GLU A 79 -10.17 -16.27 10.55
C GLU A 79 -9.96 -16.66 12.01
N SER A 80 -9.53 -15.72 12.86
CA SER A 80 -9.29 -15.96 14.28
C SER A 80 -10.58 -16.18 15.07
N GLY A 81 -11.67 -15.50 14.70
CA GLY A 81 -12.99 -15.62 15.35
C GLY A 81 -13.84 -16.80 14.85
N GLY A 82 -13.37 -17.59 13.89
CA GLY A 82 -14.16 -18.67 13.28
C GLY A 82 -15.36 -18.18 12.46
N HIS A 83 -15.47 -16.86 12.24
CA HIS A 83 -16.62 -16.24 11.57
C HIS A 83 -16.60 -16.40 10.05
N ARG A 84 -15.54 -16.93 9.47
CA ARG A 84 -15.43 -17.13 8.02
C ARG A 84 -16.56 -18.02 7.48
N ALA A 85 -16.95 -19.03 8.23
CA ALA A 85 -18.08 -19.90 7.89
C ALA A 85 -19.45 -19.18 8.01
N MET A 86 -19.54 -18.16 8.87
CA MET A 86 -20.78 -17.41 9.10
C MET A 86 -21.03 -16.33 8.02
N ASN A 87 -20.05 -15.98 7.22
CA ASN A 87 -20.21 -14.99 6.15
C ASN A 87 -21.26 -15.41 5.11
N GLY A 88 -21.47 -16.73 4.93
CA GLY A 88 -22.54 -17.26 4.09
C GLY A 88 -23.96 -17.04 4.64
N MET A 89 -24.09 -16.72 5.92
CA MET A 89 -25.39 -16.46 6.58
C MET A 89 -25.81 -14.99 6.51
N ILE A 90 -24.91 -14.09 6.10
CA ILE A 90 -25.23 -12.67 5.98
C ILE A 90 -26.10 -12.46 4.73
N PRO A 91 -27.27 -11.82 4.83
CA PRO A 91 -28.20 -11.65 3.71
C PRO A 91 -27.74 -10.56 2.72
N ILE A 92 -26.47 -10.57 2.36
CA ILE A 92 -25.86 -9.67 1.39
C ILE A 92 -25.25 -10.51 0.28
N ALA A 93 -25.48 -10.13 -0.98
CA ALA A 93 -24.91 -10.81 -2.13
C ALA A 93 -23.37 -10.85 -2.02
N ARG A 94 -22.77 -12.01 -2.32
CA ARG A 94 -21.31 -12.23 -2.28
C ARG A 94 -20.53 -11.15 -3.03
N THR A 95 -21.00 -10.79 -4.22
CA THR A 95 -20.39 -9.71 -5.02
C THR A 95 -20.37 -8.36 -4.29
N SER A 96 -21.41 -8.06 -3.50
CA SER A 96 -21.47 -6.82 -2.72
C SER A 96 -20.55 -6.88 -1.49
N GLN A 97 -20.35 -8.05 -0.90
CA GLN A 97 -19.41 -8.23 0.20
C GLN A 97 -17.97 -8.05 -0.28
N VAL A 98 -17.58 -8.69 -1.40
CA VAL A 98 -16.25 -8.52 -2.00
C VAL A 98 -16.02 -7.06 -2.39
N ALA A 99 -16.97 -6.44 -3.09
CA ALA A 99 -16.85 -5.04 -3.49
C ALA A 99 -16.75 -4.09 -2.29
N GLY A 100 -17.45 -4.37 -1.18
CA GLY A 100 -17.36 -3.61 0.06
C GLY A 100 -15.96 -3.68 0.70
N ARG A 101 -15.32 -4.86 0.68
CA ARG A 101 -13.96 -5.02 1.17
C ARG A 101 -12.92 -4.36 0.27
N PHE A 102 -13.10 -4.41 -1.03
CA PHE A 102 -12.23 -3.66 -1.94
C PHE A 102 -12.41 -2.15 -1.77
N LEU A 103 -13.62 -1.67 -1.49
CA LEU A 103 -13.86 -0.27 -1.12
C LEU A 103 -13.17 0.07 0.22
N PHE A 104 -13.21 -0.83 1.19
CA PHE A 104 -12.48 -0.68 2.45
C PHE A 104 -10.96 -0.60 2.25
N LEU A 105 -10.40 -1.41 1.35
CA LEU A 105 -8.99 -1.30 0.95
C LEU A 105 -8.67 0.09 0.36
N LEU A 106 -9.53 0.64 -0.49
CA LEU A 106 -9.35 2.00 -1.02
C LEU A 106 -9.36 3.06 0.09
N VAL A 107 -10.27 2.94 1.05
CA VAL A 107 -10.35 3.86 2.20
C VAL A 107 -9.08 3.79 3.03
N THR A 108 -8.60 2.61 3.37
CA THR A 108 -7.35 2.45 4.14
C THR A 108 -6.15 2.97 3.38
N CYS A 109 -6.01 2.66 2.08
CA CYS A 109 -4.93 3.20 1.24
C CYS A 109 -5.00 4.73 1.16
N ALA A 110 -6.19 5.33 1.01
CA ALA A 110 -6.35 6.78 0.98
C ALA A 110 -5.93 7.44 2.30
N MET A 111 -6.32 6.86 3.44
CA MET A 111 -5.91 7.35 4.77
C MET A 111 -4.39 7.33 4.93
N TRP A 112 -3.75 6.21 4.61
CA TRP A 112 -2.29 6.09 4.68
C TRP A 112 -1.56 6.96 3.66
N THR A 113 -2.17 7.22 2.49
CA THR A 113 -1.63 8.19 1.52
C THR A 113 -1.60 9.61 2.10
N VAL A 114 -2.67 10.02 2.77
CA VAL A 114 -2.72 11.32 3.46
C VAL A 114 -1.64 11.40 4.54
N ASP A 115 -1.46 10.32 5.30
CA ASP A 115 -0.43 10.23 6.33
C ASP A 115 0.99 10.36 5.76
N VAL A 116 1.29 9.63 4.68
CA VAL A 116 2.57 9.74 3.95
C VAL A 116 2.79 11.14 3.38
N MET A 117 1.74 11.77 2.85
CA MET A 117 1.82 13.16 2.38
C MET A 117 2.12 14.12 3.53
N ALA A 118 1.52 13.94 4.70
CA ALA A 118 1.84 14.73 5.89
C ALA A 118 3.31 14.55 6.32
N CYS A 119 3.82 13.30 6.31
CA CYS A 119 5.24 13.05 6.55
C CYS A 119 6.14 13.76 5.53
N SER A 120 5.75 13.76 4.24
CA SER A 120 6.49 14.39 3.15
C SER A 120 6.64 15.90 3.34
N VAL A 121 5.64 16.54 3.91
CA VAL A 121 5.64 17.99 4.20
C VAL A 121 6.81 18.36 5.12
N PHE A 122 7.06 17.58 6.17
CA PHE A 122 8.14 17.88 7.12
C PHE A 122 9.53 17.75 6.47
N PHE A 123 9.74 16.76 5.60
CA PHE A 123 11.00 16.60 4.88
C PHE A 123 11.20 17.66 3.78
N ALA A 124 10.12 18.14 3.16
CA ALA A 124 10.18 19.21 2.17
C ALA A 124 10.50 20.58 2.80
N PHE A 125 9.93 20.88 3.99
CA PHE A 125 10.21 22.13 4.70
C PHE A 125 11.63 22.21 5.27
N GLY A 126 12.26 21.06 5.53
CA GLY A 126 13.63 21.01 6.04
C GLY A 126 14.72 21.22 4.98
N ASP A 127 14.37 21.55 3.73
CA ASP A 127 15.30 21.63 2.58
C ASP A 127 16.19 20.39 2.41
N MET A 128 15.70 19.25 2.89
CA MET A 128 16.46 17.98 2.92
C MET A 128 16.44 17.25 1.59
N MET A 129 15.64 17.72 0.64
CA MET A 129 15.50 17.14 -0.69
C MET A 129 15.87 18.17 -1.74
N ASP A 130 16.88 17.88 -2.56
CA ASP A 130 17.37 18.75 -3.63
C ASP A 130 16.29 19.16 -4.64
N SER A 131 15.22 18.36 -4.75
CA SER A 131 14.09 18.57 -5.66
C SER A 131 12.87 19.25 -5.00
N GLY A 132 12.97 19.69 -3.76
CA GLY A 132 11.90 20.38 -3.03
C GLY A 132 10.62 19.53 -2.92
N TRP A 133 9.46 20.17 -3.12
CA TRP A 133 8.15 19.53 -3.02
C TRP A 133 7.96 18.34 -3.97
N ALA A 134 8.49 18.42 -5.20
CA ALA A 134 8.37 17.35 -6.17
C ALA A 134 9.09 16.08 -5.70
N GLY A 135 10.28 16.22 -5.08
CA GLY A 135 11.05 15.13 -4.53
C GLY A 135 10.34 14.41 -3.37
N ALA A 136 9.51 15.13 -2.62
CA ALA A 136 8.73 14.52 -1.55
C ALA A 136 7.40 13.90 -2.03
N MET A 137 6.71 14.55 -2.98
CA MET A 137 5.38 14.10 -3.42
C MET A 137 5.42 12.93 -4.39
N ILE A 138 6.39 12.87 -5.30
CA ILE A 138 6.50 11.77 -6.28
C ILE A 138 6.71 10.42 -5.58
N PRO A 139 7.67 10.25 -4.66
CA PRO A 139 7.83 8.99 -3.93
C PRO A 139 6.57 8.59 -3.15
N SER A 140 5.87 9.55 -2.51
CA SER A 140 4.64 9.25 -1.78
C SER A 140 3.54 8.73 -2.70
N ALA A 141 3.38 9.29 -3.89
CA ALA A 141 2.42 8.82 -4.89
C ALA A 141 2.78 7.41 -5.41
N VAL A 142 4.06 7.15 -5.69
CA VAL A 142 4.56 5.84 -6.13
C VAL A 142 4.31 4.78 -5.06
N ILE A 143 4.62 5.08 -3.80
CA ILE A 143 4.43 4.16 -2.68
C ILE A 143 2.95 3.86 -2.46
N SER A 144 2.09 4.88 -2.57
CA SER A 144 0.64 4.71 -2.46
C SER A 144 0.07 3.83 -3.58
N ALA A 145 0.52 4.03 -4.81
CA ALA A 145 0.16 3.18 -5.95
C ALA A 145 0.63 1.74 -5.74
N PHE A 146 1.86 1.55 -5.31
CA PHE A 146 2.41 0.23 -4.97
C PHE A 146 1.61 -0.45 -3.86
N SER A 147 1.26 0.27 -2.80
CA SER A 147 0.45 -0.23 -1.70
C SER A 147 -0.93 -0.69 -2.16
N LEU A 148 -1.57 0.05 -3.07
CA LEU A 148 -2.85 -0.32 -3.63
C LEU A 148 -2.75 -1.58 -4.49
N ILE A 149 -1.71 -1.71 -5.31
CA ILE A 149 -1.46 -2.89 -6.14
C ILE A 149 -1.25 -4.12 -5.25
N VAL A 150 -0.31 -4.06 -4.32
CA VAL A 150 0.00 -5.17 -3.40
C VAL A 150 -1.20 -5.53 -2.54
N GLY A 151 -1.86 -4.53 -1.97
CA GLY A 151 -3.07 -4.73 -1.16
C GLY A 151 -4.20 -5.39 -1.93
N SER A 152 -4.41 -5.02 -3.20
CA SER A 152 -5.43 -5.63 -4.07
C SER A 152 -5.14 -7.11 -4.34
N ILE A 153 -3.90 -7.45 -4.66
CA ILE A 153 -3.47 -8.84 -4.89
C ILE A 153 -3.64 -9.67 -3.62
N LEU A 154 -3.14 -9.18 -2.48
CA LEU A 154 -3.23 -9.87 -1.21
C LEU A 154 -4.69 -10.03 -0.75
N MET A 155 -5.53 -9.02 -0.97
CA MET A 155 -6.96 -9.11 -0.69
C MET A 155 -7.63 -10.20 -1.51
N ALA A 156 -7.32 -10.35 -2.81
CA ALA A 156 -7.84 -11.43 -3.63
C ALA A 156 -7.40 -12.82 -3.13
N PHE A 157 -6.13 -12.96 -2.77
CA PHE A 157 -5.59 -14.21 -2.23
C PHE A 157 -6.16 -14.57 -0.87
N SER A 158 -6.53 -13.59 -0.04
CA SER A 158 -7.11 -13.82 1.28
C SER A 158 -8.47 -14.55 1.24
N TYR A 159 -9.17 -14.53 0.10
CA TYR A 159 -10.39 -15.32 -0.10
C TYR A 159 -10.10 -16.80 -0.35
N ARG A 160 -8.94 -17.12 -0.89
CA ARG A 160 -8.54 -18.51 -1.21
C ARG A 160 -7.71 -19.16 -0.10
N PHE A 161 -6.80 -18.39 0.48
CA PHE A 161 -5.81 -18.89 1.42
C PHE A 161 -6.05 -18.34 2.82
N THR A 162 -5.60 -19.06 3.83
CA THR A 162 -5.51 -18.54 5.20
C THR A 162 -4.43 -17.48 5.27
N PHE A 163 -4.53 -16.55 6.21
CA PHE A 163 -3.54 -15.48 6.39
C PHE A 163 -2.11 -16.05 6.55
N ARG A 164 -1.95 -17.13 7.32
CA ARG A 164 -0.66 -17.81 7.49
C ARG A 164 -0.10 -18.37 6.18
N ALA A 165 -0.95 -18.99 5.36
CA ALA A 165 -0.53 -19.51 4.06
C ALA A 165 -0.16 -18.39 3.10
N MET A 166 -0.93 -17.31 3.09
CA MET A 166 -0.68 -16.13 2.27
C MET A 166 0.65 -15.48 2.63
N MET A 167 0.96 -15.33 3.92
CA MET A 167 2.24 -14.76 4.37
C MET A 167 3.44 -15.64 3.99
N ARG A 168 3.31 -16.97 4.05
CA ARG A 168 4.36 -17.87 3.56
C ARG A 168 4.58 -17.72 2.06
N ILE A 169 3.51 -17.67 1.27
CA ILE A 169 3.60 -17.45 -0.19
C ILE A 169 4.27 -16.11 -0.47
N PHE A 170 3.89 -15.04 0.23
CA PHE A 170 4.47 -13.72 0.07
C PHE A 170 5.98 -13.70 0.35
N VAL A 171 6.42 -14.34 1.44
CA VAL A 171 7.85 -14.47 1.77
C VAL A 171 8.59 -15.25 0.68
N VAL A 172 8.03 -16.38 0.21
CA VAL A 172 8.64 -17.18 -0.86
C VAL A 172 8.76 -16.37 -2.16
N VAL A 173 7.74 -15.61 -2.51
CA VAL A 173 7.76 -14.73 -3.71
C VAL A 173 8.83 -13.65 -3.57
N ILE A 174 8.94 -12.99 -2.41
CA ILE A 174 9.98 -11.97 -2.18
C ILE A 174 11.37 -12.58 -2.29
N VAL A 175 11.62 -13.70 -1.60
CA VAL A 175 12.92 -14.39 -1.67
C VAL A 175 13.22 -14.85 -3.10
N GLY A 176 12.21 -15.37 -3.81
CA GLY A 176 12.33 -15.76 -5.20
C GLY A 176 12.67 -14.58 -6.13
N LEU A 177 12.04 -13.42 -5.91
CA LEU A 177 12.36 -12.19 -6.66
C LEU A 177 13.80 -11.72 -6.40
N TYR A 178 14.25 -11.73 -5.13
CA TYR A 178 15.64 -11.40 -4.81
C TYR A 178 16.62 -12.36 -5.47
N ALA A 179 16.35 -13.67 -5.42
CA ALA A 179 17.18 -14.67 -6.09
C ALA A 179 17.18 -14.48 -7.63
N LEU A 180 16.02 -14.16 -8.21
CA LEU A 180 15.90 -13.87 -9.63
C LEU A 180 16.71 -12.63 -10.03
N VAL A 181 16.59 -11.53 -9.29
CA VAL A 181 17.37 -10.30 -9.52
C VAL A 181 18.86 -10.60 -9.42
N ALA A 182 19.29 -11.34 -8.38
CA ALA A 182 20.68 -11.73 -8.21
C ALA A 182 21.19 -12.64 -9.35
N LEU A 183 20.33 -13.50 -9.91
CA LEU A 183 20.66 -14.33 -11.06
C LEU A 183 20.75 -13.48 -12.33
N LEU A 184 19.77 -12.62 -12.57
CA LEU A 184 19.70 -11.75 -13.75
C LEU A 184 20.88 -10.76 -13.78
N SER A 185 21.34 -10.26 -12.62
CA SER A 185 22.48 -9.36 -12.52
C SER A 185 23.81 -10.01 -12.98
N ARG A 186 23.85 -11.34 -13.07
CA ARG A 186 25.03 -12.09 -13.56
C ARG A 186 24.99 -12.34 -15.08
N LEU A 187 23.86 -12.06 -15.74
CA LEU A 187 23.78 -12.22 -17.19
C LEU A 187 24.50 -11.05 -17.89
N PRO A 188 25.20 -11.31 -19.00
CA PRO A 188 25.87 -10.29 -19.80
C PRO A 188 24.83 -9.51 -20.64
N PHE A 189 23.91 -8.85 -19.95
CA PHE A 189 22.86 -8.04 -20.56
C PHE A 189 23.05 -6.59 -20.16
N ASP A 190 22.89 -5.67 -21.09
CA ASP A 190 22.97 -4.23 -20.79
C ASP A 190 21.73 -3.74 -20.04
N TRP A 191 21.70 -4.05 -18.72
CA TRP A 191 20.65 -3.59 -17.81
C TRP A 191 20.65 -2.07 -17.67
N GLN A 192 21.83 -1.42 -17.82
CA GLN A 192 21.94 0.03 -17.67
C GLN A 192 21.26 0.74 -18.83
N GLY A 193 21.51 0.28 -20.07
CA GLY A 193 20.85 0.82 -21.25
C GLY A 193 19.34 0.63 -21.22
N LEU A 194 18.85 -0.54 -20.77
CA LEU A 194 17.42 -0.80 -20.61
C LEU A 194 16.80 0.10 -19.53
N LEU A 195 17.46 0.23 -18.37
CA LEU A 195 16.96 1.09 -17.27
C LEU A 195 16.96 2.56 -17.67
N GLN A 196 17.99 3.03 -18.40
CA GLN A 196 18.01 4.39 -18.93
C GLN A 196 16.88 4.62 -19.93
N GLY A 197 16.64 3.71 -20.85
CA GLY A 197 15.53 3.80 -21.81
C GLY A 197 14.16 3.86 -21.13
N VAL A 198 13.96 3.08 -20.05
CA VAL A 198 12.74 3.15 -19.23
C VAL A 198 12.67 4.46 -18.47
N ALA A 199 13.78 4.91 -17.88
CA ALA A 199 13.83 6.17 -17.14
C ALA A 199 13.54 7.37 -18.06
N ASP A 200 14.11 7.39 -19.27
CA ASP A 200 13.86 8.43 -20.27
C ASP A 200 12.39 8.43 -20.72
N PHE A 201 11.81 7.25 -20.96
CA PHE A 201 10.37 7.15 -21.26
C PHE A 201 9.48 7.65 -20.13
N MET A 202 9.84 7.33 -18.87
CA MET A 202 9.12 7.72 -17.67
C MET A 202 9.44 9.15 -17.19
N SER A 203 10.45 9.82 -17.77
CA SER A 203 10.80 11.20 -17.44
C SER A 203 9.67 12.20 -17.74
N VAL A 204 8.80 11.83 -18.71
CA VAL A 204 7.59 12.60 -19.00
C VAL A 204 6.52 12.22 -17.98
N TRP A 205 6.35 13.05 -16.96
CA TRP A 205 5.52 12.80 -15.78
C TRP A 205 4.09 12.29 -16.07
N TRP A 206 3.45 12.79 -17.12
CA TRP A 206 2.09 12.35 -17.46
C TRP A 206 2.04 10.92 -18.02
N ARG A 207 3.10 10.43 -18.70
CA ARG A 207 3.20 9.03 -19.16
C ARG A 207 3.33 8.10 -17.96
N ALA A 208 4.21 8.45 -17.02
CA ALA A 208 4.39 7.69 -15.77
C ALA A 208 3.08 7.66 -14.97
N ALA A 209 2.40 8.79 -14.83
CA ALA A 209 1.13 8.89 -14.13
C ALA A 209 0.04 8.03 -14.81
N LEU A 210 -0.07 8.10 -16.13
CA LEU A 210 -1.06 7.32 -16.89
C LEU A 210 -0.82 5.82 -16.74
N ILE A 211 0.44 5.37 -16.87
CA ILE A 211 0.79 3.96 -16.67
C ILE A 211 0.48 3.51 -15.25
N ALA A 212 0.85 4.30 -14.26
CA ALA A 212 0.55 3.98 -12.85
C ALA A 212 -0.96 3.85 -12.61
N VAL A 213 -1.77 4.77 -13.12
CA VAL A 213 -3.23 4.71 -13.00
C VAL A 213 -3.79 3.48 -13.69
N VAL A 214 -3.39 3.20 -14.93
CA VAL A 214 -3.86 2.02 -15.69
C VAL A 214 -3.48 0.73 -14.97
N LEU A 215 -2.26 0.62 -14.46
CA LEU A 215 -1.81 -0.54 -13.69
C LEU A 215 -2.60 -0.69 -12.38
N CYS A 216 -2.76 0.38 -11.62
CA CYS A 216 -3.53 0.36 -10.36
C CYS A 216 -4.98 -0.07 -10.61
N VAL A 217 -5.66 0.55 -11.57
CA VAL A 217 -7.06 0.24 -11.89
C VAL A 217 -7.17 -1.17 -12.45
N GLY A 218 -6.28 -1.56 -13.36
CA GLY A 218 -6.27 -2.89 -13.97
C GLY A 218 -6.07 -3.99 -12.92
N VAL A 219 -5.04 -3.87 -12.09
CA VAL A 219 -4.76 -4.86 -11.03
C VAL A 219 -5.90 -4.88 -10.00
N TYR A 220 -6.41 -3.73 -9.60
CA TYR A 220 -7.54 -3.64 -8.68
C TYR A 220 -8.79 -4.36 -9.23
N CYS A 221 -9.17 -4.10 -10.47
CA CYS A 221 -10.34 -4.72 -11.11
C CYS A 221 -10.15 -6.23 -11.31
N ILE A 222 -8.98 -6.67 -11.76
CA ILE A 222 -8.65 -8.10 -11.92
C ILE A 222 -8.69 -8.80 -10.57
N SER A 223 -8.09 -8.21 -9.55
CA SER A 223 -8.07 -8.76 -8.19
C SER A 223 -9.48 -8.88 -7.60
N ALA A 224 -10.33 -7.88 -7.80
CA ALA A 224 -11.74 -7.93 -7.38
C ALA A 224 -12.51 -9.01 -8.12
N ALA A 225 -12.31 -9.18 -9.43
CA ALA A 225 -12.92 -10.24 -10.22
C ALA A 225 -12.49 -11.64 -9.77
N LEU A 226 -11.19 -11.83 -9.48
CA LEU A 226 -10.65 -13.07 -8.94
C LEU A 226 -11.21 -13.37 -7.54
N ALA A 227 -11.30 -12.36 -6.67
CA ALA A 227 -11.88 -12.49 -5.35
C ALA A 227 -13.33 -12.99 -5.40
N ILE A 228 -14.14 -12.48 -6.33
CA ILE A 228 -15.53 -12.94 -6.55
C ILE A 228 -15.57 -14.43 -6.95
N ARG A 229 -14.59 -14.89 -7.73
CA ARG A 229 -14.51 -16.32 -8.14
C ARG A 229 -14.04 -17.22 -7.00
N PHE A 230 -13.20 -16.72 -6.10
CA PHE A 230 -12.66 -17.49 -4.98
C PHE A 230 -13.61 -17.57 -3.77
N TYR A 231 -14.54 -16.63 -3.67
CA TYR A 231 -15.55 -16.56 -2.62
C TYR A 231 -16.74 -17.49 -2.90
#